data_268c1bed32248157bada916aa54efe8a
#
_entry.id   268c1bed32248157bada916aa54efe8a
#
_cell.length_a   1.000
_cell.length_b   1.000
_cell.length_c   1.000
_cell.angle_alpha   90.00
_cell.angle_beta   90.00
_cell.angle_gamma   90.00
#
_symmetry.space_group_name_H-M   'P 1'
#
loop_
_entity.id
_entity.type
_entity.pdbx_description
1 polymer ?
#
loop_
_entity_poly.entity_id
_entity_poly.type
_entity_poly.pdbx_seq_one_letter_code
_entity_poly.pdbx_strand_id
1 'polypeptide(L)'
;MNKLILIDGNSIANRAFYALPLLNNDKGVYTNAVYGFAMMLMNVIEKEKPTHALVAFDAGKTTFRHKTFKAYKGGRQKTPSELSEQFPFIRELLDAYSIARYELPDYEADDIIGTLAREAEKEAFEVIVITGDRDLTQLASSHITVYITKKGITDMEKNTPESLQEKYQLTPAQIIDMKGLMGDSSDNIPGIPGVGEKTALKLLHQYGGTVESVLEHASEISGKKLQEKVMENKELALLSKELATINTEAPVEVKIADTAYSGYDTEKVIPLLKEMNFTSLLKNISAEDPEEEKIELQGIDVAIKTDVSPEDFGKHTSFYIELQGENYHTADIIGVAISSDKGNFYYSAATIQNSTAFADWISDPNQTKAVYDAKKQWLH
;
A
#
# COMPACT_ATOMS: atom_id res chain seq x y z
N MET A 1 4.94 -25.21 -5.83
CA MET A 1 3.83 -24.66 -6.63
C MET A 1 4.26 -23.29 -7.08
N ASN A 2 4.12 -22.95 -8.36
CA ASN A 2 4.49 -21.64 -8.85
C ASN A 2 3.46 -20.60 -8.33
N LYS A 3 3.96 -19.44 -7.93
CA LYS A 3 3.14 -18.35 -7.41
C LYS A 3 3.41 -17.08 -8.22
N LEU A 4 2.37 -16.50 -8.82
CA LEU A 4 2.42 -15.26 -9.56
C LEU A 4 1.77 -14.13 -8.74
N ILE A 5 2.48 -13.01 -8.60
CA ILE A 5 1.90 -11.77 -8.08
C ILE A 5 1.68 -10.78 -9.22
N LEU A 6 0.45 -10.28 -9.34
CA LEU A 6 0.07 -9.24 -10.27
C LEU A 6 -0.36 -8.00 -9.48
N ILE A 7 0.25 -6.86 -9.77
CA ILE A 7 0.01 -5.62 -9.02
C ILE A 7 -0.54 -4.55 -9.96
N ASP A 8 -1.63 -3.90 -9.55
CA ASP A 8 -2.14 -2.70 -10.18
C ASP A 8 -1.29 -1.49 -9.77
N GLY A 9 -0.36 -1.11 -10.64
CA GLY A 9 0.64 -0.08 -10.36
C GLY A 9 0.04 1.29 -10.13
N ASN A 10 -0.99 1.67 -10.90
CA ASN A 10 -1.65 2.96 -10.76
C ASN A 10 -2.45 3.05 -9.47
N SER A 11 -3.21 2.03 -9.13
CA SER A 11 -4.00 1.96 -7.91
C SER A 11 -3.13 2.00 -6.67
N ILE A 12 -2.05 1.20 -6.63
CA ILE A 12 -1.14 1.15 -5.48
C ILE A 12 -0.34 2.44 -5.33
N ALA A 13 0.13 3.06 -6.43
CA ALA A 13 0.81 4.36 -6.38
C ALA A 13 -0.11 5.47 -5.82
N ASN A 14 -1.36 5.53 -6.30
CA ASN A 14 -2.37 6.44 -5.75
C ASN A 14 -2.60 6.18 -4.26
N ARG A 15 -2.78 4.92 -3.87
CA ARG A 15 -2.98 4.54 -2.48
C ARG A 15 -1.82 4.99 -1.59
N ALA A 16 -0.58 4.75 -2.02
CA ALA A 16 0.62 5.15 -1.31
C ALA A 16 0.72 6.68 -1.16
N PHE A 17 0.41 7.41 -2.23
CA PHE A 17 0.44 8.87 -2.24
C PHE A 17 -0.49 9.48 -1.19
N TYR A 18 -1.74 9.00 -1.09
CA TYR A 18 -2.72 9.55 -0.16
C TYR A 18 -2.63 8.96 1.26
N ALA A 19 -1.94 7.84 1.45
CA ALA A 19 -1.77 7.23 2.76
C ALA A 19 -0.63 7.85 3.57
N LEU A 20 0.31 8.53 2.92
CA LEU A 20 1.49 9.12 3.54
C LEU A 20 1.49 10.66 3.37
N PRO A 21 2.08 11.39 4.33
CA PRO A 21 2.35 12.81 4.12
C PRO A 21 3.32 12.99 2.94
N LEU A 22 3.34 14.17 2.35
CA LEU A 22 4.33 14.50 1.30
C LEU A 22 5.74 14.41 1.88
N LEU A 23 6.54 13.55 1.30
CA LEU A 23 7.97 13.36 1.59
C LEU A 23 8.78 13.82 0.40
N ASN A 24 9.96 14.36 0.66
CA ASN A 24 10.89 14.80 -0.37
C ASN A 24 12.27 14.23 -0.07
N ASN A 25 13.06 13.97 -1.13
CA ASN A 25 14.48 13.72 -1.00
C ASN A 25 15.27 15.05 -0.92
N ASP A 26 16.58 14.96 -0.77
CA ASP A 26 17.47 16.14 -0.66
C ASP A 26 17.47 17.04 -1.90
N LYS A 27 17.00 16.53 -3.04
CA LYS A 27 16.86 17.27 -4.30
C LYS A 27 15.49 17.95 -4.43
N GLY A 28 14.61 17.84 -3.41
CA GLY A 28 13.26 18.41 -3.41
C GLY A 28 12.23 17.62 -4.23
N VAL A 29 12.58 16.41 -4.68
CA VAL A 29 11.66 15.52 -5.42
C VAL A 29 10.69 14.83 -4.47
N TYR A 30 9.41 14.81 -4.78
CA TYR A 30 8.42 14.08 -4.00
C TYR A 30 8.64 12.58 -4.07
N THR A 31 8.60 11.91 -2.92
CA THR A 31 8.97 10.48 -2.78
C THR A 31 7.98 9.64 -1.97
N ASN A 32 6.92 10.22 -1.42
CA ASN A 32 5.97 9.51 -0.57
C ASN A 32 5.26 8.33 -1.27
N ALA A 33 4.87 8.48 -2.55
CA ALA A 33 4.26 7.39 -3.30
C ALA A 33 5.27 6.27 -3.60
N VAL A 34 6.52 6.64 -3.97
CA VAL A 34 7.60 5.67 -4.21
C VAL A 34 7.90 4.89 -2.93
N TYR A 35 8.02 5.60 -1.79
CA TYR A 35 8.26 4.99 -0.49
C TYR A 35 7.18 4.00 -0.09
N GLY A 36 5.92 4.43 -0.19
CA GLY A 36 4.80 3.57 0.15
C GLY A 36 4.66 2.36 -0.79
N PHE A 37 4.94 2.56 -2.07
CA PHE A 37 4.97 1.48 -3.06
C PHE A 37 6.06 0.47 -2.73
N ALA A 38 7.29 0.93 -2.42
CA ALA A 38 8.41 0.08 -2.02
C ALA A 38 8.09 -0.72 -0.75
N MET A 39 7.52 -0.08 0.28
CA MET A 39 7.11 -0.76 1.51
C MET A 39 6.10 -1.89 1.24
N MET A 40 5.07 -1.61 0.43
CA MET A 40 4.08 -2.63 0.08
C MET A 40 4.72 -3.78 -0.67
N LEU A 41 5.55 -3.45 -1.68
CA LEU A 41 6.23 -4.42 -2.53
C LEU A 41 7.12 -5.37 -1.70
N MET A 42 7.98 -4.83 -0.84
CA MET A 42 8.86 -5.61 0.04
C MET A 42 8.05 -6.51 0.97
N ASN A 43 7.02 -5.97 1.62
CA ASN A 43 6.15 -6.76 2.52
C ASN A 43 5.48 -7.93 1.79
N VAL A 44 5.02 -7.71 0.56
CA VAL A 44 4.36 -8.75 -0.24
C VAL A 44 5.35 -9.82 -0.70
N ILE A 45 6.53 -9.41 -1.17
CA ILE A 45 7.58 -10.35 -1.61
C ILE A 45 8.03 -11.23 -0.44
N GLU A 46 8.29 -10.63 0.71
CA GLU A 46 8.73 -11.35 1.91
C GLU A 46 7.68 -12.36 2.39
N LYS A 47 6.42 -11.94 2.43
CA LYS A 47 5.32 -12.74 2.95
C LYS A 47 4.90 -13.85 2.00
N GLU A 48 4.75 -13.53 0.71
CA GLU A 48 4.16 -14.45 -0.27
C GLU A 48 5.22 -15.26 -1.03
N LYS A 49 6.47 -14.83 -1.04
CA LYS A 49 7.62 -15.50 -1.67
C LYS A 49 7.31 -15.94 -3.11
N PRO A 50 6.96 -15.00 -4.00
CA PRO A 50 6.55 -15.33 -5.35
C PRO A 50 7.69 -15.89 -6.19
N THR A 51 7.34 -16.75 -7.13
CA THR A 51 8.26 -17.20 -8.21
C THR A 51 8.14 -16.34 -9.46
N HIS A 52 7.06 -15.56 -9.56
CA HIS A 52 6.77 -14.68 -10.70
C HIS A 52 6.10 -13.40 -10.17
N ALA A 53 6.43 -12.26 -10.75
CA ALA A 53 5.86 -10.96 -10.36
C ALA A 53 5.77 -10.01 -11.55
N LEU A 54 4.64 -9.31 -11.68
CA LEU A 54 4.47 -8.26 -12.67
C LEU A 54 3.62 -7.12 -12.10
N VAL A 55 4.00 -5.89 -12.44
CA VAL A 55 3.22 -4.69 -12.19
C VAL A 55 2.64 -4.16 -13.49
N ALA A 56 1.31 -4.11 -13.57
CA ALA A 56 0.60 -3.54 -14.71
C ALA A 56 0.35 -2.04 -14.50
N PHE A 57 0.49 -1.26 -15.56
CA PHE A 57 0.18 0.18 -15.57
C PHE A 57 -0.80 0.51 -16.69
N ASP A 58 -1.56 1.59 -16.50
CA ASP A 58 -2.36 2.17 -17.57
C ASP A 58 -1.43 2.89 -18.57
N ALA A 59 -1.52 2.55 -19.85
CA ALA A 59 -0.70 3.13 -20.91
C ALA A 59 -1.15 4.55 -21.30
N GLY A 60 -2.35 4.98 -20.90
CA GLY A 60 -2.89 6.27 -21.28
C GLY A 60 -4.27 6.53 -20.68
N LYS A 61 -4.93 7.62 -21.18
CA LYS A 61 -6.23 8.04 -20.66
C LYS A 61 -7.41 7.45 -21.41
N THR A 62 -7.21 6.99 -22.64
CA THR A 62 -8.30 6.53 -23.54
C THR A 62 -8.15 5.04 -23.76
N THR A 63 -9.21 4.31 -23.46
CA THR A 63 -9.28 2.86 -23.61
C THR A 63 -10.48 2.49 -24.49
N PHE A 64 -10.64 1.21 -24.85
CA PHE A 64 -11.82 0.75 -25.59
C PHE A 64 -13.14 1.09 -24.89
N ARG A 65 -13.17 1.17 -23.54
CA ARG A 65 -14.34 1.56 -22.76
C ARG A 65 -14.78 3.00 -23.06
N HIS A 66 -13.84 3.90 -23.33
CA HIS A 66 -14.18 5.27 -23.75
C HIS A 66 -14.77 5.32 -25.17
N LYS A 67 -14.44 4.34 -26.03
CA LYS A 67 -15.07 4.21 -27.37
C LYS A 67 -16.52 3.74 -27.22
N THR A 68 -16.80 2.84 -26.26
CA THR A 68 -18.14 2.36 -25.93
C THR A 68 -18.97 3.43 -25.21
N PHE A 69 -18.38 4.11 -24.21
CA PHE A 69 -19.05 5.12 -23.41
C PHE A 69 -18.15 6.34 -23.17
N LYS A 70 -18.38 7.42 -23.91
CA LYS A 70 -17.52 8.62 -23.86
C LYS A 70 -17.37 9.26 -22.48
N ALA A 71 -18.38 9.11 -21.61
CA ALA A 71 -18.36 9.65 -20.25
C ALA A 71 -17.67 8.73 -19.24
N TYR A 72 -17.18 7.55 -19.64
CA TYR A 72 -16.45 6.63 -18.78
C TYR A 72 -15.25 7.34 -18.13
N LYS A 73 -15.12 7.22 -16.80
CA LYS A 73 -14.09 7.90 -15.98
C LYS A 73 -14.07 9.45 -16.13
N GLY A 74 -15.09 10.04 -16.76
CA GLY A 74 -15.13 11.47 -17.07
C GLY A 74 -15.21 12.40 -15.86
N GLY A 75 -15.60 11.88 -14.69
CA GLY A 75 -15.62 12.60 -13.41
C GLY A 75 -14.31 12.53 -12.60
N ARG A 76 -13.34 11.75 -13.04
CA ARG A 76 -12.07 11.58 -12.31
C ARG A 76 -11.25 12.88 -12.32
N GLN A 77 -10.80 13.30 -11.16
CA GLN A 77 -9.89 14.44 -11.03
C GLN A 77 -8.55 14.12 -11.71
N LYS A 78 -7.90 15.17 -12.20
CA LYS A 78 -6.56 15.05 -12.77
C LYS A 78 -5.59 14.56 -11.66
N THR A 79 -4.74 13.60 -11.99
CA THR A 79 -3.66 13.15 -11.10
C THR A 79 -2.82 14.35 -10.67
N PRO A 80 -2.58 14.55 -9.37
CA PRO A 80 -1.71 15.61 -8.87
C PRO A 80 -0.32 15.57 -9.55
N SER A 81 0.27 16.74 -9.77
CA SER A 81 1.62 16.82 -10.34
C SER A 81 2.63 16.07 -9.50
N GLU A 82 2.52 16.23 -8.18
CA GLU A 82 3.37 15.61 -7.17
C GLU A 82 3.34 14.07 -7.21
N LEU A 83 2.20 13.48 -7.60
CA LEU A 83 2.12 12.04 -7.85
C LEU A 83 2.62 11.68 -9.24
N SER A 84 2.27 12.48 -10.25
CA SER A 84 2.68 12.22 -11.64
C SER A 84 4.20 12.16 -11.80
N GLU A 85 4.92 13.01 -11.07
CA GLU A 85 6.39 13.08 -11.07
C GLU A 85 7.04 11.84 -10.43
N GLN A 86 6.30 11.06 -9.64
CA GLN A 86 6.82 9.88 -8.94
C GLN A 86 6.71 8.58 -9.76
N PHE A 87 5.89 8.53 -10.80
CA PHE A 87 5.77 7.30 -11.62
C PHE A 87 7.07 6.85 -12.29
N PRO A 88 7.94 7.73 -12.83
CA PRO A 88 9.25 7.29 -13.31
C PRO A 88 10.08 6.58 -12.25
N PHE A 89 10.12 7.12 -11.03
CA PHE A 89 10.87 6.52 -9.92
C PHE A 89 10.27 5.18 -9.45
N ILE A 90 8.93 5.02 -9.50
CA ILE A 90 8.29 3.72 -9.25
C ILE A 90 8.74 2.70 -10.31
N ARG A 91 8.86 3.10 -11.57
CA ARG A 91 9.37 2.22 -12.63
C ARG A 91 10.85 1.85 -12.42
N GLU A 92 11.68 2.82 -12.05
CA GLU A 92 13.09 2.57 -11.67
C GLU A 92 13.20 1.62 -10.48
N LEU A 93 12.34 1.78 -9.47
CA LEU A 93 12.27 0.88 -8.33
C LEU A 93 11.98 -0.56 -8.78
N LEU A 94 11.00 -0.76 -9.65
CA LEU A 94 10.66 -2.08 -10.18
C LEU A 94 11.81 -2.70 -10.97
N ASP A 95 12.47 -1.91 -11.81
CA ASP A 95 13.63 -2.34 -12.58
C ASP A 95 14.80 -2.74 -11.65
N ALA A 96 15.05 -1.98 -10.56
CA ALA A 96 16.05 -2.30 -9.55
C ALA A 96 15.70 -3.59 -8.78
N TYR A 97 14.43 -3.80 -8.48
CA TYR A 97 13.93 -5.02 -7.84
C TYR A 97 13.78 -6.21 -8.80
N SER A 98 14.15 -6.05 -10.08
CA SER A 98 14.01 -7.09 -11.11
C SER A 98 12.58 -7.61 -11.28
N ILE A 99 11.59 -6.73 -11.10
CA ILE A 99 10.18 -7.04 -11.26
C ILE A 99 9.70 -6.58 -12.63
N ALA A 100 9.09 -7.49 -13.39
CA ALA A 100 8.52 -7.19 -14.68
C ALA A 100 7.42 -6.11 -14.55
N ARG A 101 7.36 -5.20 -15.52
CA ARG A 101 6.31 -4.20 -15.63
C ARG A 101 5.77 -4.16 -17.06
N TYR A 102 4.48 -3.90 -17.18
CA TYR A 102 3.82 -3.91 -18.50
C TYR A 102 2.71 -2.89 -18.57
N GLU A 103 2.51 -2.34 -19.75
CA GLU A 103 1.40 -1.46 -20.09
C GLU A 103 0.98 -1.75 -21.55
N LEU A 104 -0.32 -1.63 -21.83
CA LEU A 104 -0.88 -1.95 -23.14
C LEU A 104 -1.78 -0.80 -23.61
N PRO A 105 -1.47 -0.15 -24.75
CA PRO A 105 -2.34 0.86 -25.33
C PRO A 105 -3.76 0.36 -25.56
N ASP A 106 -4.74 1.23 -25.37
CA ASP A 106 -6.20 0.94 -25.47
C ASP A 106 -6.79 0.05 -24.37
N TYR A 107 -5.97 -0.52 -23.46
CA TYR A 107 -6.40 -1.37 -22.34
C TYR A 107 -6.01 -0.75 -21.00
N GLU A 108 -6.70 -1.15 -19.96
CA GLU A 108 -6.40 -0.76 -18.58
C GLU A 108 -5.51 -1.80 -17.89
N ALA A 109 -4.84 -1.41 -16.81
CA ALA A 109 -4.06 -2.34 -15.99
C ALA A 109 -4.89 -3.57 -15.55
N ASP A 110 -6.18 -3.36 -15.27
CA ASP A 110 -7.13 -4.41 -14.88
C ASP A 110 -7.29 -5.50 -15.94
N ASP A 111 -7.32 -5.08 -17.24
CA ASP A 111 -7.46 -6.02 -18.36
C ASP A 111 -6.17 -6.84 -18.55
N ILE A 112 -5.01 -6.21 -18.36
CA ILE A 112 -3.71 -6.91 -18.37
C ILE A 112 -3.67 -7.93 -17.23
N ILE A 113 -4.00 -7.51 -16.01
CA ILE A 113 -4.06 -8.36 -14.82
C ILE A 113 -5.03 -9.51 -15.01
N GLY A 114 -6.24 -9.21 -15.50
CA GLY A 114 -7.27 -10.21 -15.74
C GLY A 114 -6.83 -11.28 -16.75
N THR A 115 -6.19 -10.86 -17.84
CA THR A 115 -5.68 -11.77 -18.88
C THR A 115 -4.58 -12.67 -18.32
N LEU A 116 -3.55 -12.08 -17.71
CA LEU A 116 -2.43 -12.84 -17.14
C LEU A 116 -2.86 -13.75 -15.99
N ALA A 117 -3.79 -13.31 -15.15
CA ALA A 117 -4.32 -14.12 -14.05
C ALA A 117 -5.01 -15.38 -14.58
N ARG A 118 -5.84 -15.25 -15.65
CA ARG A 118 -6.51 -16.40 -16.26
C ARG A 118 -5.55 -17.31 -17.03
N GLU A 119 -4.51 -16.78 -17.65
CA GLU A 119 -3.45 -17.59 -18.27
C GLU A 119 -2.68 -18.40 -17.22
N ALA A 120 -2.23 -17.75 -16.15
CA ALA A 120 -1.51 -18.41 -15.05
C ALA A 120 -2.36 -19.47 -14.33
N GLU A 121 -3.66 -19.22 -14.16
CA GLU A 121 -4.61 -20.20 -13.61
C GLU A 121 -4.67 -21.47 -14.45
N LYS A 122 -4.69 -21.34 -15.80
CA LYS A 122 -4.67 -22.50 -16.71
C LYS A 122 -3.38 -23.32 -16.60
N GLU A 123 -2.28 -22.68 -16.20
CA GLU A 123 -0.98 -23.31 -15.94
C GLU A 123 -0.82 -23.78 -14.48
N ALA A 124 -1.90 -23.79 -13.70
CA ALA A 124 -1.97 -24.21 -12.29
C ALA A 124 -1.06 -23.39 -11.34
N PHE A 125 -0.87 -22.11 -11.62
CA PHE A 125 -0.25 -21.17 -10.68
C PHE A 125 -1.22 -20.82 -9.54
N GLU A 126 -0.67 -20.55 -8.37
CA GLU A 126 -1.32 -19.73 -7.36
C GLU A 126 -1.14 -18.26 -7.76
N VAL A 127 -2.24 -17.52 -7.92
CA VAL A 127 -2.20 -16.13 -8.37
C VAL A 127 -2.69 -15.20 -7.26
N ILE A 128 -1.92 -14.17 -6.96
CA ILE A 128 -2.30 -13.11 -6.05
C ILE A 128 -2.39 -11.80 -6.83
N VAL A 129 -3.56 -11.20 -6.86
CA VAL A 129 -3.80 -9.88 -7.45
C VAL A 129 -3.81 -8.85 -6.35
N ILE A 130 -3.02 -7.77 -6.47
CA ILE A 130 -2.92 -6.70 -5.47
C ILE A 130 -3.39 -5.39 -6.09
N THR A 131 -4.42 -4.81 -5.52
CA THR A 131 -5.04 -3.58 -5.99
C THR A 131 -5.75 -2.82 -4.86
N GLY A 132 -6.14 -1.58 -5.11
CA GLY A 132 -7.10 -0.84 -4.29
C GLY A 132 -8.53 -0.91 -4.84
N ASP A 133 -8.70 -1.48 -6.04
CA ASP A 133 -9.98 -1.55 -6.75
C ASP A 133 -10.73 -2.86 -6.47
N ARG A 134 -11.98 -2.72 -6.03
CA ARG A 134 -12.85 -3.88 -5.74
C ARG A 134 -13.37 -4.58 -7.00
N ASP A 135 -13.29 -3.95 -8.15
CA ASP A 135 -13.78 -4.54 -9.39
C ASP A 135 -12.96 -5.77 -9.79
N LEU A 136 -11.65 -5.77 -9.43
CA LEU A 136 -10.78 -6.93 -9.63
C LEU A 136 -11.21 -8.17 -8.81
N THR A 137 -12.10 -8.04 -7.81
CA THR A 137 -12.62 -9.21 -7.08
C THR A 137 -13.44 -10.15 -7.97
N GLN A 138 -13.92 -9.69 -9.13
CA GLN A 138 -14.55 -10.55 -10.15
C GLN A 138 -13.61 -11.64 -10.68
N LEU A 139 -12.29 -11.46 -10.51
CA LEU A 139 -11.28 -12.44 -10.94
C LEU A 139 -11.08 -13.59 -9.96
N ALA A 140 -11.55 -13.46 -8.72
CA ALA A 140 -11.30 -14.45 -7.68
C ALA A 140 -11.78 -15.86 -8.11
N SER A 141 -10.95 -16.88 -7.80
CA SER A 141 -11.22 -18.29 -8.10
C SER A 141 -10.52 -19.18 -7.06
N SER A 142 -10.56 -20.51 -7.25
CA SER A 142 -9.81 -21.44 -6.41
C SER A 142 -8.28 -21.25 -6.50
N HIS A 143 -7.78 -20.60 -7.54
CA HIS A 143 -6.36 -20.32 -7.77
C HIS A 143 -6.01 -18.84 -7.71
N ILE A 144 -6.99 -17.94 -7.78
CA ILE A 144 -6.79 -16.49 -7.81
C ILE A 144 -7.37 -15.87 -6.53
N THR A 145 -6.51 -15.27 -5.71
CA THR A 145 -6.91 -14.47 -4.55
C THR A 145 -6.65 -12.99 -4.82
N VAL A 146 -7.64 -12.14 -4.53
CA VAL A 146 -7.52 -10.68 -4.73
C VAL A 146 -7.30 -10.00 -3.38
N TYR A 147 -6.17 -9.31 -3.24
CA TYR A 147 -5.81 -8.54 -2.07
C TYR A 147 -6.16 -7.07 -2.31
N ILE A 148 -7.13 -6.57 -1.54
CA ILE A 148 -7.55 -5.16 -1.58
C ILE A 148 -6.89 -4.40 -0.43
N THR A 149 -6.17 -3.32 -0.73
CA THR A 149 -5.57 -2.44 0.28
C THR A 149 -6.66 -1.75 1.12
N LYS A 150 -6.52 -1.80 2.46
CA LYS A 150 -7.42 -1.16 3.43
C LYS A 150 -6.87 0.19 3.92
N LYS A 151 -6.66 0.33 5.22
CA LYS A 151 -6.02 1.50 5.81
C LYS A 151 -4.51 1.36 5.73
N GLY A 152 -3.83 2.44 5.36
CA GLY A 152 -2.39 2.39 5.14
C GLY A 152 -2.00 1.64 3.86
N ILE A 153 -0.82 1.06 3.83
CA ILE A 153 -0.20 0.48 2.63
C ILE A 153 -0.07 -1.04 2.73
N THR A 154 0.09 -1.56 3.94
CA THR A 154 0.40 -2.97 4.18
C THR A 154 -0.79 -3.80 4.67
N ASP A 155 -1.87 -3.16 5.13
CA ASP A 155 -3.09 -3.86 5.53
C ASP A 155 -3.96 -4.19 4.32
N MET A 156 -4.20 -5.48 4.09
CA MET A 156 -4.90 -5.97 2.91
C MET A 156 -6.01 -6.95 3.28
N GLU A 157 -7.17 -6.79 2.65
CA GLU A 157 -8.30 -7.72 2.71
C GLU A 157 -8.15 -8.76 1.62
N LYS A 158 -8.12 -10.03 2.01
CA LYS A 158 -8.12 -11.16 1.07
C LYS A 158 -9.53 -11.43 0.60
N ASN A 159 -9.72 -11.43 -0.70
CA ASN A 159 -11.00 -11.76 -1.33
C ASN A 159 -10.86 -13.06 -2.12
N THR A 160 -11.61 -14.06 -1.71
CA THR A 160 -11.75 -15.38 -2.33
C THR A 160 -13.22 -15.59 -2.71
N PRO A 161 -13.58 -16.60 -3.51
CA PRO A 161 -14.98 -16.92 -3.78
C PRO A 161 -15.81 -17.11 -2.48
N GLU A 162 -15.24 -17.73 -1.46
CA GLU A 162 -15.90 -17.97 -0.18
C GLU A 162 -16.16 -16.66 0.56
N SER A 163 -15.18 -15.76 0.62
CA SER A 163 -15.34 -14.46 1.29
C SER A 163 -16.35 -13.56 0.59
N LEU A 164 -16.44 -13.62 -0.74
CA LEU A 164 -17.45 -12.90 -1.51
C LEU A 164 -18.84 -13.50 -1.30
N GLN A 165 -18.94 -14.83 -1.24
CA GLN A 165 -20.19 -15.53 -0.92
C GLN A 165 -20.67 -15.18 0.50
N GLU A 166 -19.77 -15.12 1.47
CA GLU A 166 -20.11 -14.73 2.84
C GLU A 166 -20.58 -13.27 2.92
N LYS A 167 -19.88 -12.36 2.23
CA LYS A 167 -20.13 -10.92 2.33
C LYS A 167 -21.33 -10.44 1.52
N TYR A 168 -21.45 -10.92 0.28
CA TYR A 168 -22.43 -10.42 -0.68
C TYR A 168 -23.46 -11.48 -1.08
N GLN A 169 -23.25 -12.75 -0.73
CA GLN A 169 -24.00 -13.91 -1.23
C GLN A 169 -23.96 -13.97 -2.77
N LEU A 170 -22.83 -13.59 -3.35
CA LEU A 170 -22.56 -13.59 -4.79
C LEU A 170 -21.30 -14.39 -5.10
N THR A 171 -21.28 -14.98 -6.27
CA THR A 171 -20.04 -15.50 -6.87
C THR A 171 -19.17 -14.35 -7.37
N PRO A 172 -17.85 -14.55 -7.57
CA PRO A 172 -16.98 -13.53 -8.17
C PRO A 172 -17.52 -12.98 -9.50
N ALA A 173 -18.03 -13.85 -10.39
CA ALA A 173 -18.61 -13.44 -11.66
C ALA A 173 -19.83 -12.52 -11.50
N GLN A 174 -20.59 -12.64 -10.42
CA GLN A 174 -21.78 -11.81 -10.17
C GLN A 174 -21.47 -10.42 -9.61
N ILE A 175 -20.21 -10.12 -9.31
CA ILE A 175 -19.78 -8.75 -8.93
C ILE A 175 -20.05 -7.77 -10.07
N ILE A 176 -19.84 -8.19 -11.34
CA ILE A 176 -20.16 -7.36 -12.50
C ILE A 176 -21.67 -7.13 -12.65
N ASP A 177 -22.49 -8.11 -12.28
CA ASP A 177 -23.94 -7.97 -12.29
C ASP A 177 -24.43 -6.97 -11.25
N MET A 178 -23.84 -7.00 -10.06
CA MET A 178 -24.10 -5.98 -9.03
C MET A 178 -23.75 -4.58 -9.55
N LYS A 179 -22.58 -4.42 -10.18
CA LYS A 179 -22.14 -3.15 -10.78
C LYS A 179 -23.04 -2.74 -11.96
N GLY A 180 -23.49 -3.67 -12.77
CA GLY A 180 -24.46 -3.42 -13.85
C GLY A 180 -25.75 -2.78 -13.35
N LEU A 181 -26.26 -3.23 -12.20
CA LEU A 181 -27.48 -2.67 -11.61
C LEU A 181 -27.24 -1.36 -10.87
N MET A 182 -26.20 -1.29 -10.01
CA MET A 182 -25.98 -0.11 -9.15
C MET A 182 -25.12 0.98 -9.80
N GLY A 183 -24.38 0.66 -10.85
CA GLY A 183 -23.34 1.52 -11.41
C GLY A 183 -22.10 1.63 -10.54
N ASP A 184 -21.22 2.52 -10.97
CA ASP A 184 -20.04 2.94 -10.20
C ASP A 184 -19.76 4.43 -10.42
N SER A 185 -19.89 5.21 -9.34
CA SER A 185 -19.67 6.65 -9.41
C SER A 185 -18.19 7.02 -9.59
N SER A 186 -17.25 6.17 -9.18
CA SER A 186 -15.81 6.42 -9.33
C SER A 186 -15.37 6.34 -10.79
N ASP A 187 -16.02 5.48 -11.57
CA ASP A 187 -15.76 5.26 -12.99
C ASP A 187 -16.83 5.87 -13.89
N ASN A 188 -17.75 6.57 -13.28
CA ASN A 188 -18.90 7.17 -13.98
C ASN A 188 -19.72 6.12 -14.77
N ILE A 189 -19.81 4.91 -14.23
CA ILE A 189 -20.67 3.85 -14.74
C ILE A 189 -22.10 4.11 -14.22
N PRO A 190 -23.09 4.27 -15.11
CA PRO A 190 -24.37 4.83 -14.71
C PRO A 190 -25.24 3.93 -13.84
N GLY A 191 -25.28 2.63 -14.10
CA GLY A 191 -26.24 1.72 -13.48
C GLY A 191 -27.70 2.11 -13.74
N ILE A 192 -28.61 1.56 -12.94
CA ILE A 192 -30.01 1.96 -12.91
C ILE A 192 -30.19 3.12 -11.93
N PRO A 193 -30.69 4.30 -12.35
CA PRO A 193 -30.78 5.48 -11.48
C PRO A 193 -31.54 5.23 -10.18
N GLY A 194 -30.84 5.41 -9.04
CA GLY A 194 -31.41 5.22 -7.69
C GLY A 194 -31.46 3.76 -7.22
N VAL A 195 -30.80 2.84 -7.92
CA VAL A 195 -30.47 1.50 -7.44
C VAL A 195 -29.08 1.56 -6.81
N GLY A 196 -29.00 1.37 -5.52
CA GLY A 196 -27.73 1.23 -4.79
C GLY A 196 -27.46 -0.23 -4.44
N GLU A 197 -26.32 -0.51 -3.81
CA GLU A 197 -25.82 -1.85 -3.48
C GLU A 197 -26.88 -2.77 -2.85
N LYS A 198 -27.56 -2.29 -1.80
CA LYS A 198 -28.59 -3.09 -1.11
C LYS A 198 -29.74 -3.50 -2.03
N THR A 199 -30.15 -2.61 -2.92
CA THR A 199 -31.23 -2.89 -3.88
C THR A 199 -30.74 -3.82 -4.98
N ALA A 200 -29.54 -3.62 -5.48
CA ALA A 200 -28.92 -4.49 -6.48
C ALA A 200 -28.78 -5.92 -5.94
N LEU A 201 -28.22 -6.10 -4.73
CA LEU A 201 -28.10 -7.39 -4.08
C LEU A 201 -29.47 -8.08 -3.90
N LYS A 202 -30.47 -7.34 -3.42
CA LYS A 202 -31.85 -7.89 -3.27
C LYS A 202 -32.40 -8.39 -4.61
N LEU A 203 -32.22 -7.62 -5.70
CA LEU A 203 -32.72 -8.00 -7.03
C LEU A 203 -31.98 -9.23 -7.55
N LEU A 204 -30.66 -9.28 -7.43
CA LEU A 204 -29.86 -10.43 -7.85
C LEU A 204 -30.23 -11.70 -7.09
N HIS A 205 -30.34 -11.65 -5.76
CA HIS A 205 -30.73 -12.80 -4.96
C HIS A 205 -32.15 -13.30 -5.28
N GLN A 206 -33.05 -12.39 -5.62
CA GLN A 206 -34.43 -12.75 -5.90
C GLN A 206 -34.65 -13.31 -7.31
N TYR A 207 -33.86 -12.84 -8.30
CA TYR A 207 -34.09 -13.11 -9.72
C TYR A 207 -32.89 -13.79 -10.42
N GLY A 208 -32.23 -14.72 -9.77
CA GLY A 208 -31.28 -15.63 -10.45
C GLY A 208 -29.83 -15.11 -10.59
N GLY A 209 -29.47 -13.97 -10.00
CA GLY A 209 -28.08 -13.56 -9.80
C GLY A 209 -27.42 -12.85 -11.00
N THR A 210 -28.13 -12.61 -12.09
CA THR A 210 -27.59 -11.88 -13.26
C THR A 210 -28.44 -10.66 -13.62
N VAL A 211 -27.85 -9.65 -14.25
CA VAL A 211 -28.57 -8.47 -14.75
C VAL A 211 -29.66 -8.91 -15.73
N GLU A 212 -29.33 -9.80 -16.65
CA GLU A 212 -30.25 -10.29 -17.67
C GLU A 212 -31.50 -10.91 -17.02
N SER A 213 -31.32 -11.79 -16.04
CA SER A 213 -32.42 -12.43 -15.33
C SER A 213 -33.27 -11.42 -14.54
N VAL A 214 -32.66 -10.42 -13.91
CA VAL A 214 -33.40 -9.32 -13.26
C VAL A 214 -34.23 -8.54 -14.27
N LEU A 215 -33.71 -8.27 -15.48
CA LEU A 215 -34.41 -7.56 -16.54
C LEU A 215 -35.54 -8.35 -17.17
N GLU A 216 -35.42 -9.67 -17.29
CA GLU A 216 -36.46 -10.59 -17.72
C GLU A 216 -37.65 -10.59 -16.76
N HIS A 217 -37.38 -10.56 -15.47
CA HIS A 217 -38.39 -10.54 -14.40
C HIS A 217 -38.78 -9.12 -13.95
N ALA A 218 -38.44 -8.09 -14.74
CA ALA A 218 -38.70 -6.71 -14.35
C ALA A 218 -40.15 -6.41 -14.01
N SER A 219 -41.12 -7.08 -14.68
CA SER A 219 -42.55 -6.93 -14.40
C SER A 219 -43.03 -7.51 -13.08
N GLU A 220 -42.19 -8.36 -12.44
CA GLU A 220 -42.51 -9.02 -11.18
C GLU A 220 -41.91 -8.27 -9.97
N ILE A 221 -41.10 -7.24 -10.22
CA ILE A 221 -40.43 -6.46 -9.17
C ILE A 221 -41.48 -5.73 -8.32
N SER A 222 -41.39 -5.97 -7.02
CA SER A 222 -42.27 -5.30 -6.06
C SER A 222 -41.89 -3.82 -5.88
N GLY A 223 -42.92 -2.96 -5.94
CA GLY A 223 -42.75 -1.51 -5.84
C GLY A 223 -42.71 -0.83 -7.20
N LYS A 224 -43.85 -0.21 -7.59
CA LYS A 224 -44.07 0.40 -8.90
C LYS A 224 -42.92 1.28 -9.40
N LYS A 225 -42.37 2.15 -8.53
CA LYS A 225 -41.27 3.05 -8.89
C LYS A 225 -39.97 2.29 -9.25
N LEU A 226 -39.66 1.21 -8.53
CA LEU A 226 -38.46 0.41 -8.81
C LEU A 226 -38.64 -0.40 -10.09
N GLN A 227 -39.81 -1.00 -10.25
CA GLN A 227 -40.21 -1.74 -11.45
C GLN A 227 -40.08 -0.85 -12.72
N GLU A 228 -40.68 0.34 -12.69
CA GLU A 228 -40.60 1.31 -13.78
C GLU A 228 -39.14 1.67 -14.11
N LYS A 229 -38.32 1.98 -13.08
CA LYS A 229 -36.89 2.28 -13.27
C LYS A 229 -36.12 1.14 -13.93
N VAL A 230 -36.33 -0.10 -13.50
CA VAL A 230 -35.66 -1.26 -14.11
C VAL A 230 -36.10 -1.44 -15.55
N MET A 231 -37.41 -1.31 -15.83
CA MET A 231 -37.94 -1.46 -17.18
C MET A 231 -37.46 -0.37 -18.15
N GLU A 232 -37.34 0.87 -17.67
CA GLU A 232 -36.92 2.02 -18.49
C GLU A 232 -35.42 2.07 -18.74
N ASN A 233 -34.59 1.44 -17.87
CA ASN A 233 -33.13 1.54 -17.93
C ASN A 233 -32.44 0.20 -18.24
N LYS A 234 -33.07 -0.69 -18.97
CA LYS A 234 -32.53 -1.99 -19.36
C LYS A 234 -31.19 -1.89 -20.09
N GLU A 235 -31.14 -1.07 -21.13
CA GLU A 235 -29.92 -0.85 -21.94
C GLU A 235 -28.79 -0.27 -21.09
N LEU A 236 -29.14 0.63 -20.15
CA LEU A 236 -28.16 1.26 -19.27
C LEU A 236 -27.56 0.26 -18.28
N ALA A 237 -28.35 -0.68 -17.77
CA ALA A 237 -27.87 -1.75 -16.91
C ALA A 237 -26.92 -2.71 -17.64
N LEU A 238 -27.26 -3.08 -18.88
CA LEU A 238 -26.42 -3.94 -19.71
C LEU A 238 -25.10 -3.24 -20.09
N LEU A 239 -25.16 -1.98 -20.51
CA LEU A 239 -24.00 -1.16 -20.77
C LEU A 239 -23.10 -1.05 -19.52
N SER A 240 -23.69 -0.86 -18.36
CA SER A 240 -22.96 -0.74 -17.10
C SER A 240 -22.27 -2.06 -16.72
N LYS A 241 -22.91 -3.19 -16.96
CA LYS A 241 -22.29 -4.52 -16.80
C LYS A 241 -21.11 -4.69 -17.77
N GLU A 242 -21.26 -4.31 -19.04
CA GLU A 242 -20.18 -4.37 -20.03
C GLU A 242 -18.97 -3.53 -19.59
N LEU A 243 -19.21 -2.27 -19.16
CA LEU A 243 -18.15 -1.37 -18.71
C LEU A 243 -17.42 -1.87 -17.44
N ALA A 244 -18.13 -2.52 -16.52
CA ALA A 244 -17.57 -3.09 -15.30
C ALA A 244 -16.83 -4.43 -15.52
N THR A 245 -17.01 -5.05 -16.68
CA THR A 245 -16.41 -6.33 -17.01
C THR A 245 -14.93 -6.15 -17.40
N ILE A 246 -14.04 -6.85 -16.70
CA ILE A 246 -12.62 -6.91 -17.04
C ILE A 246 -12.43 -7.80 -18.26
N ASN A 247 -11.70 -7.31 -19.26
CA ASN A 247 -11.34 -8.11 -20.41
C ASN A 247 -10.20 -9.07 -20.05
N THR A 248 -10.48 -10.36 -20.05
CA THR A 248 -9.50 -11.41 -19.73
C THR A 248 -8.85 -12.02 -20.98
N GLU A 249 -9.06 -11.43 -22.14
CA GLU A 249 -8.53 -11.85 -23.44
C GLU A 249 -7.87 -10.66 -24.17
N ALA A 250 -7.28 -9.73 -23.42
CA ALA A 250 -6.53 -8.62 -23.99
C ALA A 250 -5.30 -9.14 -24.74
N PRO A 251 -4.87 -8.47 -25.83
CA PRO A 251 -3.73 -8.93 -26.64
C PRO A 251 -2.39 -8.63 -25.95
N VAL A 252 -2.19 -9.22 -24.77
CA VAL A 252 -0.99 -9.08 -23.96
C VAL A 252 0.13 -9.88 -24.61
N GLU A 253 1.27 -9.23 -24.89
CA GLU A 253 2.43 -9.87 -25.53
C GLU A 253 3.39 -10.51 -24.52
N VAL A 254 3.43 -9.99 -23.27
CA VAL A 254 4.25 -10.57 -22.19
C VAL A 254 3.68 -11.92 -21.76
N LYS A 255 4.55 -12.93 -21.66
CA LYS A 255 4.17 -14.28 -21.23
C LYS A 255 4.44 -14.47 -19.74
N ILE A 256 3.76 -15.43 -19.11
CA ILE A 256 4.00 -15.76 -17.70
C ILE A 256 5.48 -16.05 -17.42
N ALA A 257 6.17 -16.74 -18.32
CA ALA A 257 7.60 -17.03 -18.18
C ALA A 257 8.49 -15.77 -18.12
N ASP A 258 8.06 -14.67 -18.77
CA ASP A 258 8.80 -13.39 -18.76
C ASP A 258 8.67 -12.65 -17.43
N THR A 259 7.79 -13.09 -16.55
CA THR A 259 7.55 -12.52 -15.22
C THR A 259 8.32 -13.25 -14.11
N ALA A 260 9.21 -14.19 -14.47
CA ALA A 260 9.99 -14.96 -13.51
C ALA A 260 10.76 -14.04 -12.54
N TYR A 261 10.66 -14.34 -11.25
CA TYR A 261 11.27 -13.55 -10.18
C TYR A 261 12.11 -14.47 -9.29
N SER A 262 13.39 -14.14 -9.15
CA SER A 262 14.36 -14.90 -8.35
C SER A 262 15.02 -14.07 -7.23
N GLY A 263 14.45 -12.91 -6.92
CA GLY A 263 15.02 -11.96 -5.98
C GLY A 263 15.57 -10.71 -6.70
N TYR A 264 16.09 -9.78 -5.92
CA TYR A 264 16.65 -8.52 -6.42
C TYR A 264 18.16 -8.45 -6.17
N ASP A 265 18.80 -7.59 -6.93
CA ASP A 265 20.23 -7.28 -6.83
C ASP A 265 20.43 -6.09 -5.88
N THR A 266 21.06 -6.33 -4.74
CA THR A 266 21.33 -5.31 -3.72
C THR A 266 22.18 -4.16 -4.28
N GLU A 267 23.09 -4.43 -5.23
CA GLU A 267 23.92 -3.41 -5.87
C GLU A 267 23.10 -2.38 -6.67
N LYS A 268 21.91 -2.77 -7.14
CA LYS A 268 20.98 -1.88 -7.84
C LYS A 268 20.01 -1.18 -6.90
N VAL A 269 19.51 -1.92 -5.91
CA VAL A 269 18.47 -1.41 -5.00
C VAL A 269 19.04 -0.41 -4.01
N ILE A 270 20.18 -0.70 -3.38
CA ILE A 270 20.78 0.16 -2.35
C ILE A 270 21.06 1.60 -2.83
N PRO A 271 21.68 1.83 -4.02
CA PRO A 271 21.91 3.19 -4.51
C PRO A 271 20.61 3.97 -4.72
N LEU A 272 19.58 3.32 -5.27
CA LEU A 272 18.27 3.95 -5.49
C LEU A 272 17.61 4.35 -4.18
N LEU A 273 17.59 3.44 -3.18
CA LEU A 273 17.01 3.76 -1.87
C LEU A 273 17.78 4.88 -1.15
N LYS A 274 19.11 4.96 -1.33
CA LYS A 274 19.93 6.07 -0.80
C LYS A 274 19.57 7.40 -1.49
N GLU A 275 19.43 7.41 -2.80
CA GLU A 275 19.03 8.61 -3.56
C GLU A 275 17.66 9.13 -3.16
N MET A 276 16.75 8.22 -2.82
CA MET A 276 15.38 8.54 -2.35
C MET A 276 15.30 8.86 -0.86
N ASN A 277 16.39 8.78 -0.09
CA ASN A 277 16.44 8.94 1.37
C ASN A 277 15.60 7.91 2.16
N PHE A 278 15.49 6.69 1.65
CA PHE A 278 14.70 5.62 2.26
C PHE A 278 15.50 4.82 3.30
N THR A 279 16.00 5.52 4.32
CA THR A 279 16.89 4.93 5.35
C THR A 279 16.27 3.75 6.12
N SER A 280 14.94 3.76 6.33
CA SER A 280 14.25 2.65 6.99
C SER A 280 14.23 1.38 6.13
N LEU A 281 14.06 1.52 4.80
CA LEU A 281 14.07 0.39 3.87
C LEU A 281 15.49 -0.18 3.71
N LEU A 282 16.50 0.69 3.72
CA LEU A 282 17.90 0.26 3.70
C LEU A 282 18.27 -0.63 4.89
N LYS A 283 17.77 -0.31 6.08
CA LYS A 283 18.00 -1.14 7.28
C LYS A 283 17.45 -2.56 7.14
N ASN A 284 16.32 -2.72 6.47
CA ASN A 284 15.73 -4.04 6.27
C ASN A 284 16.57 -4.88 5.28
N ILE A 285 17.11 -4.27 4.24
CA ILE A 285 17.96 -4.95 3.26
C ILE A 285 19.30 -5.32 3.87
N SER A 286 19.94 -4.43 4.64
CA SER A 286 21.22 -4.69 5.30
C SER A 286 21.12 -5.75 6.42
N ALA A 287 19.93 -6.01 6.95
CA ALA A 287 19.69 -7.05 7.92
C ALA A 287 19.60 -8.47 7.29
N GLU A 288 19.34 -8.54 5.98
CA GLU A 288 19.27 -9.81 5.23
C GLU A 288 20.62 -10.24 4.64
N ASP A 289 21.62 -9.34 4.61
CA ASP A 289 22.98 -9.65 4.11
C ASP A 289 23.93 -9.97 5.28
N PRO A 290 24.28 -11.26 5.52
CA PRO A 290 25.12 -11.64 6.64
C PRO A 290 26.60 -11.22 6.50
N GLU A 291 27.01 -10.61 5.38
CA GLU A 291 28.37 -10.19 5.10
C GLU A 291 28.62 -8.67 5.20
N GLU A 292 27.61 -7.83 5.45
CA GLU A 292 27.94 -6.47 5.85
C GLU A 292 28.56 -6.51 7.25
N GLU A 293 29.81 -6.07 7.30
CA GLU A 293 30.58 -5.81 8.50
C GLU A 293 29.64 -5.52 9.67
N LYS A 294 29.57 -6.42 10.61
CA LYS A 294 29.31 -6.03 11.98
C LYS A 294 30.30 -4.89 12.22
N ILE A 295 29.81 -3.65 12.09
CA ILE A 295 30.39 -2.60 12.91
C ILE A 295 30.24 -3.20 14.30
N GLU A 296 31.27 -3.89 14.77
CA GLU A 296 31.43 -4.09 16.18
C GLU A 296 31.30 -2.67 16.70
N LEU A 297 30.13 -2.37 17.24
CA LEU A 297 30.00 -1.30 18.20
C LEU A 297 31.04 -1.70 19.22
N GLN A 298 32.25 -1.17 19.06
CA GLN A 298 33.28 -1.28 20.10
C GLN A 298 32.53 -0.88 21.34
N GLY A 299 32.41 -1.82 22.27
CA GLY A 299 31.56 -1.64 23.42
C GLY A 299 31.93 -0.31 24.03
N ILE A 300 31.00 0.66 23.98
CA ILE A 300 31.21 1.94 24.63
C ILE A 300 31.20 1.59 26.09
N ASP A 301 32.34 1.72 26.76
CA ASP A 301 32.42 1.55 28.19
C ASP A 301 31.52 2.59 28.85
N VAL A 302 30.44 2.11 29.46
CA VAL A 302 29.46 2.94 30.19
C VAL A 302 29.59 2.63 31.67
N ALA A 303 30.00 3.61 32.44
CA ALA A 303 30.03 3.49 33.90
C ALA A 303 28.64 3.76 34.48
N ILE A 304 28.04 2.76 35.15
CA ILE A 304 26.83 2.96 35.94
C ILE A 304 27.22 3.60 37.27
N LYS A 305 26.73 4.83 37.50
CA LYS A 305 27.03 5.62 38.70
C LYS A 305 25.82 5.73 39.62
N THR A 306 26.10 5.74 40.90
CA THR A 306 25.11 5.89 41.98
C THR A 306 24.99 7.33 42.51
N ASP A 307 25.93 8.19 42.11
CA ASP A 307 25.94 9.61 42.44
C ASP A 307 26.35 10.44 41.19
N VAL A 308 25.88 11.67 41.07
CA VAL A 308 26.19 12.56 39.98
C VAL A 308 27.23 13.59 40.44
N SER A 309 28.37 13.64 39.75
CA SER A 309 29.36 14.66 39.96
C SER A 309 29.31 15.77 38.91
N PRO A 310 29.50 17.04 39.25
CA PRO A 310 29.65 18.11 38.27
C PRO A 310 30.78 17.86 37.24
N GLU A 311 31.78 17.06 37.62
CA GLU A 311 32.91 16.68 36.77
C GLU A 311 32.55 15.71 35.66
N ASP A 312 31.38 15.05 35.73
CA ASP A 312 30.89 14.13 34.71
C ASP A 312 30.40 14.89 33.46
N PHE A 313 30.05 16.16 33.63
CA PHE A 313 29.62 17.03 32.57
C PHE A 313 30.81 17.75 31.93
N GLY A 314 31.16 17.34 30.72
CA GLY A 314 32.24 17.95 29.96
C GLY A 314 31.77 19.23 29.21
N LYS A 315 32.68 19.77 28.44
CA LYS A 315 32.42 21.00 27.64
C LYS A 315 31.40 20.79 26.51
N HIS A 316 31.35 19.56 26.02
CA HIS A 316 30.36 19.09 25.03
C HIS A 316 29.75 17.81 25.60
N THR A 317 28.49 17.90 25.98
CA THR A 317 27.80 16.78 26.61
C THR A 317 26.53 16.44 25.86
N SER A 318 26.44 15.16 25.48
CA SER A 318 25.22 14.59 24.92
C SER A 318 24.48 13.82 26.02
N PHE A 319 23.17 13.87 26.02
CA PHE A 319 22.38 13.07 26.93
C PHE A 319 21.14 12.47 26.27
N TYR A 320 20.65 11.39 26.86
CA TYR A 320 19.43 10.70 26.46
C TYR A 320 18.67 10.25 27.71
N ILE A 321 17.40 10.67 27.80
CA ILE A 321 16.49 10.24 28.85
C ILE A 321 15.78 8.98 28.40
N GLU A 322 15.94 7.91 29.14
CA GLU A 322 15.28 6.64 28.88
C GLU A 322 13.93 6.60 29.59
N LEU A 323 12.89 6.25 28.84
CA LEU A 323 11.49 6.25 29.30
C LEU A 323 10.88 4.86 29.22
N GLN A 324 10.02 4.53 30.17
CA GLN A 324 9.27 3.28 30.21
C GLN A 324 7.92 3.44 29.50
N GLY A 325 7.78 2.84 28.31
CA GLY A 325 6.55 2.82 27.52
C GLY A 325 6.61 3.64 26.22
N GLU A 326 5.62 3.42 25.36
CA GLU A 326 5.58 4.03 24.01
C GLU A 326 5.12 5.49 24.01
N ASN A 327 4.31 5.88 24.99
CA ASN A 327 3.78 7.24 25.08
C ASN A 327 4.65 8.12 25.99
N TYR A 328 5.58 8.85 25.38
CA TYR A 328 6.51 9.73 26.09
C TYR A 328 5.86 10.88 26.87
N HIS A 329 4.57 11.20 26.65
CA HIS A 329 3.87 12.23 27.46
C HIS A 329 3.48 11.75 28.87
N THR A 330 3.42 10.45 29.08
CA THR A 330 2.96 9.84 30.33
C THR A 330 3.90 8.75 30.85
N ALA A 331 5.05 8.60 30.20
CA ALA A 331 6.01 7.55 30.53
C ALA A 331 6.88 7.94 31.73
N ASP A 332 7.19 6.99 32.58
CA ASP A 332 8.11 7.20 33.70
C ASP A 332 9.58 7.20 33.21
N ILE A 333 10.41 8.04 33.82
CA ILE A 333 11.83 8.07 33.53
C ILE A 333 12.50 6.84 34.19
N ILE A 334 13.21 6.04 33.39
CA ILE A 334 14.02 4.91 33.88
C ILE A 334 15.41 5.40 34.30
N GLY A 335 16.02 6.25 33.50
CA GLY A 335 17.33 6.77 33.72
C GLY A 335 17.81 7.76 32.69
N VAL A 336 19.05 8.21 32.83
CA VAL A 336 19.70 9.13 31.87
C VAL A 336 21.08 8.59 31.52
N ALA A 337 21.33 8.47 30.21
CA ALA A 337 22.65 8.25 29.66
C ALA A 337 23.31 9.60 29.33
N ILE A 338 24.57 9.75 29.70
CA ILE A 338 25.39 10.94 29.43
C ILE A 338 26.66 10.51 28.71
N SER A 339 27.02 11.23 27.65
CA SER A 339 28.29 11.07 26.94
C SER A 339 28.98 12.40 26.83
N SER A 340 30.22 12.48 27.32
CA SER A 340 31.04 13.69 27.32
C SER A 340 32.52 13.37 27.06
N ASP A 341 33.38 14.40 27.02
CA ASP A 341 34.83 14.23 27.00
C ASP A 341 35.42 13.61 28.30
N LYS A 342 34.59 13.40 29.31
CA LYS A 342 34.92 12.75 30.55
C LYS A 342 34.60 11.26 30.60
N GLY A 343 33.79 10.77 29.67
CA GLY A 343 33.35 9.38 29.55
C GLY A 343 31.88 9.24 29.29
N ASN A 344 31.42 7.98 29.35
CA ASN A 344 30.01 7.65 29.18
C ASN A 344 29.47 7.11 30.52
N PHE A 345 28.36 7.68 30.96
CA PHE A 345 27.78 7.43 32.26
C PHE A 345 26.29 7.09 32.12
N TYR A 346 25.80 6.21 32.98
CA TYR A 346 24.39 5.95 33.13
C TYR A 346 23.95 6.16 34.57
N TYR A 347 22.89 6.89 34.76
CA TYR A 347 22.30 7.20 36.07
C TYR A 347 20.85 6.72 36.10
N SER A 348 20.45 6.01 37.16
CA SER A 348 19.03 5.67 37.36
C SER A 348 18.20 6.89 37.64
N ALA A 349 16.87 6.79 37.39
CA ALA A 349 15.93 7.87 37.71
C ALA A 349 16.04 8.32 39.18
N ALA A 350 16.18 7.39 40.13
CA ALA A 350 16.34 7.71 41.54
C ALA A 350 17.62 8.51 41.84
N THR A 351 18.71 8.25 41.14
CA THR A 351 19.99 8.98 41.28
C THR A 351 19.83 10.42 40.77
N ILE A 352 19.13 10.64 39.67
CA ILE A 352 19.00 11.96 39.05
C ILE A 352 18.01 12.85 39.81
N GLN A 353 16.87 12.31 40.23
CA GLN A 353 15.84 13.05 40.95
C GLN A 353 16.33 13.72 42.24
N ASN A 354 17.37 13.17 42.83
CA ASN A 354 17.97 13.68 44.08
C ASN A 354 19.28 14.46 43.83
N SER A 355 19.67 14.68 42.59
CA SER A 355 20.94 15.30 42.24
C SER A 355 20.81 16.80 41.96
N THR A 356 21.32 17.63 42.82
CA THR A 356 21.47 19.09 42.58
C THR A 356 22.44 19.36 41.42
N ALA A 357 23.52 18.55 41.32
CA ALA A 357 24.50 18.70 40.23
C ALA A 357 23.90 18.47 38.87
N PHE A 358 22.97 17.50 38.70
CA PHE A 358 22.24 17.30 37.46
C PHE A 358 21.25 18.44 37.16
N ALA A 359 20.50 18.85 38.17
CA ALA A 359 19.53 19.96 38.06
C ALA A 359 20.21 21.29 37.67
N ASP A 360 21.33 21.59 38.28
CA ASP A 360 22.13 22.79 37.99
C ASP A 360 22.68 22.75 36.55
N TRP A 361 23.25 21.59 36.15
CA TRP A 361 23.79 21.44 34.81
C TRP A 361 22.71 21.50 33.72
N ILE A 362 21.59 20.80 33.88
CA ILE A 362 20.51 20.78 32.86
C ILE A 362 19.88 22.15 32.66
N SER A 363 19.80 22.94 33.75
CA SER A 363 19.20 24.28 33.78
C SER A 363 20.16 25.41 33.34
N ASP A 364 21.48 25.15 33.28
CA ASP A 364 22.47 26.18 32.92
C ASP A 364 22.38 26.54 31.42
N PRO A 365 21.98 27.78 31.05
CA PRO A 365 21.88 28.22 29.66
C PRO A 365 23.23 28.39 28.97
N ASN A 366 24.34 28.40 29.71
CA ASN A 366 25.68 28.56 29.15
C ASN A 366 26.32 27.21 28.78
N GLN A 367 25.69 26.11 29.13
CA GLN A 367 26.13 24.76 28.77
C GLN A 367 25.48 24.28 27.48
N THR A 368 26.32 23.92 26.52
CA THR A 368 25.82 23.30 25.28
C THR A 368 25.49 21.83 25.51
N LYS A 369 24.25 21.47 25.23
CA LYS A 369 23.73 20.13 25.39
C LYS A 369 23.28 19.59 24.04
N ALA A 370 23.75 18.40 23.67
CA ALA A 370 23.29 17.70 22.47
C ALA A 370 22.31 16.60 22.86
N VAL A 371 21.21 16.47 22.14
CA VAL A 371 20.17 15.48 22.40
C VAL A 371 19.70 14.83 21.10
N TYR A 372 19.36 13.56 21.18
CA TYR A 372 18.59 12.88 20.13
C TYR A 372 17.10 13.03 20.43
N ASP A 373 16.29 13.38 19.42
CA ASP A 373 14.86 13.68 19.57
C ASP A 373 14.57 14.74 20.65
N ALA A 374 15.00 15.98 20.38
CA ALA A 374 14.88 17.10 21.30
C ALA A 374 13.44 17.31 21.84
N LYS A 375 12.42 17.03 21.02
CA LYS A 375 11.03 17.20 21.45
C LYS A 375 10.65 16.22 22.57
N LYS A 376 11.08 14.97 22.44
CA LYS A 376 10.88 13.92 23.46
C LYS A 376 11.63 14.25 24.74
N GLN A 377 12.88 14.69 24.62
CA GLN A 377 13.77 14.99 25.76
C GLN A 377 13.39 16.26 26.52
N TRP A 378 12.74 17.23 25.86
CA TRP A 378 12.36 18.53 26.46
C TRP A 378 11.13 18.45 27.37
N LEU A 379 10.31 17.43 27.26
CA LEU A 379 9.05 17.30 28.01
C LEU A 379 9.22 16.64 29.39
N HIS A 380 10.40 16.15 29.70
CA HIS A 380 10.77 15.46 30.94
C HIS A 380 11.93 16.16 31.65
#